data_b953c759ba98ba9ab3e1f759088f9945
#
_entry.id   b953c759ba98ba9ab3e1f759088f9945
#
_cell.length_a   1.000
_cell.length_b   1.000
_cell.length_c   1.000
_cell.angle_alpha   90.00
_cell.angle_beta   90.00
_cell.angle_gamma   90.00
#
_symmetry.space_group_name_H-M   'P 1'
#
loop_
_entity.id
_entity.type
_entity.pdbx_description
1 polymer ?
#
loop_
_entity_poly.entity_id
_entity_poly.type
_entity_poly.pdbx_seq_one_letter_code
_entity_poly.pdbx_strand_id
1 'polypeptide(L)'
;MVAGPLPDTTNPPAGGPVVASATVAHLARYRGLSRSHTESDLRIFFRWCDERELDVFAVQRIDLELYLRWMQDVRRFKASTVSRRLSVVAGFYRTCVIDRVLPQSPAEHVRRPNVPPESPTLGLNHLQFEALLAAARTSVNPYDFALICLLGLLGLRIFETVGANIDDLGEEHGHRVLKVRGKGNKVVLVPLPPAVARAVERARGERDTGPLLLNRRGTRMDRHSATRRLRRLAADAGVRLPRMHPHMLRHTFVTTMLDAGVDLRDVQIAARHADPRTTMRYDRARKNLDRHPNYILAAYMASGT
;
A
#
# COMPACT_ATOMS: atom_id res chain seq x y z
N MET A 1 23.26 1.61 -19.55
CA MET A 1 22.04 2.39 -19.23
C MET A 1 21.41 2.80 -20.55
N VAL A 2 20.37 2.07 -20.98
CA VAL A 2 19.62 2.43 -22.20
C VAL A 2 18.28 2.97 -21.71
N ALA A 3 18.03 4.24 -21.96
CA ALA A 3 16.74 4.87 -21.70
C ALA A 3 15.69 4.21 -22.59
N GLY A 4 14.69 3.62 -21.97
CA GLY A 4 13.51 3.11 -22.67
C GLY A 4 12.75 4.24 -23.36
N PRO A 5 12.02 3.96 -24.46
CA PRO A 5 11.35 4.99 -25.23
C PRO A 5 10.33 5.75 -24.38
N LEU A 6 10.33 7.06 -24.54
CA LEU A 6 9.33 7.96 -23.98
C LEU A 6 7.93 7.52 -24.46
N PRO A 7 6.91 7.50 -23.59
CA PRO A 7 5.55 7.20 -24.02
C PRO A 7 5.09 8.24 -25.03
N ASP A 8 4.49 7.75 -26.08
CA ASP A 8 3.92 8.46 -27.21
C ASP A 8 3.06 9.66 -26.77
N THR A 9 3.51 10.87 -27.07
CA THR A 9 2.90 12.16 -26.68
C THR A 9 1.91 12.67 -27.74
N THR A 10 1.35 11.81 -28.58
CA THR A 10 0.58 12.20 -29.76
C THR A 10 -0.91 12.49 -29.53
N ASN A 11 -1.35 12.65 -28.28
CA ASN A 11 -2.68 13.21 -28.03
C ASN A 11 -2.57 14.36 -27.03
N PRO A 12 -2.65 15.65 -27.44
CA PRO A 12 -2.65 16.76 -26.50
C PRO A 12 -3.83 16.62 -25.54
N PRO A 13 -3.65 16.94 -24.25
CA PRO A 13 -4.76 16.94 -23.32
C PRO A 13 -5.85 17.90 -23.80
N ALA A 14 -7.10 17.45 -23.81
CA ALA A 14 -8.27 18.31 -24.03
C ALA A 14 -8.12 19.57 -23.17
N GLY A 15 -8.08 20.78 -23.78
CA GLY A 15 -7.98 22.02 -23.03
C GLY A 15 -6.83 22.95 -23.41
N GLY A 16 -6.40 23.02 -24.64
CA GLY A 16 -5.48 24.06 -25.14
C GLY A 16 -4.08 24.14 -24.47
N PRO A 17 -3.19 24.99 -24.99
CA PRO A 17 -1.79 25.05 -24.53
C PRO A 17 -1.62 25.47 -23.06
N VAL A 18 -2.54 26.24 -22.51
CA VAL A 18 -2.48 26.71 -21.11
C VAL A 18 -2.77 25.55 -20.14
N VAL A 19 -3.76 24.69 -20.40
CA VAL A 19 -4.05 23.50 -19.58
C VAL A 19 -2.89 22.53 -19.63
N ALA A 20 -2.26 22.34 -20.81
CA ALA A 20 -1.08 21.51 -20.94
C ALA A 20 0.09 22.03 -20.09
N SER A 21 0.37 23.34 -20.14
CA SER A 21 1.44 23.96 -19.33
C SER A 21 1.16 23.84 -17.84
N ALA A 22 -0.05 24.16 -17.38
CA ALA A 22 -0.45 24.01 -15.97
C ALA A 22 -0.37 22.55 -15.49
N THR A 23 -0.71 21.59 -16.36
CA THR A 23 -0.59 20.14 -16.07
C THR A 23 0.87 19.74 -15.90
N VAL A 24 1.76 20.20 -16.77
CA VAL A 24 3.20 19.93 -16.67
C VAL A 24 3.77 20.50 -15.37
N ALA A 25 3.41 21.75 -15.02
CA ALA A 25 3.82 22.40 -13.77
C ALA A 25 3.34 21.62 -12.54
N HIS A 26 2.08 21.17 -12.54
CA HIS A 26 1.56 20.34 -11.45
C HIS A 26 2.27 18.99 -11.36
N LEU A 27 2.48 18.30 -12.48
CA LEU A 27 3.12 16.98 -12.53
C LEU A 27 4.61 17.02 -12.20
N ALA A 28 5.30 18.15 -12.35
CA ALA A 28 6.70 18.32 -11.98
C ALA A 28 6.96 18.07 -10.48
N ARG A 29 5.95 18.21 -9.63
CA ARG A 29 6.00 17.96 -8.18
C ARG A 29 6.02 16.47 -7.84
N TYR A 30 5.76 15.58 -8.80
CA TYR A 30 5.63 14.13 -8.59
C TYR A 30 6.69 13.37 -9.38
N ARG A 31 7.06 12.18 -8.90
CA ARG A 31 8.03 11.29 -9.54
C ARG A 31 7.49 9.86 -9.63
N GLY A 32 7.97 9.09 -10.60
CA GLY A 32 7.68 7.67 -10.77
C GLY A 32 6.17 7.37 -10.84
N LEU A 33 5.74 6.33 -10.16
CA LEU A 33 4.34 5.88 -10.16
C LEU A 33 3.36 6.94 -9.65
N SER A 34 3.76 7.79 -8.70
CA SER A 34 2.89 8.86 -8.21
C SER A 34 2.56 9.86 -9.32
N ARG A 35 3.53 10.20 -10.17
CA ARG A 35 3.31 11.05 -11.34
C ARG A 35 2.32 10.41 -12.31
N SER A 36 2.55 9.15 -12.70
CA SER A 36 1.68 8.43 -13.63
C SER A 36 0.24 8.30 -13.12
N HIS A 37 0.06 8.06 -11.81
CA HIS A 37 -1.27 8.01 -11.20
C HIS A 37 -1.96 9.37 -11.18
N THR A 38 -1.23 10.44 -10.83
CA THR A 38 -1.75 11.81 -10.83
C THR A 38 -2.16 12.22 -12.24
N GLU A 39 -1.32 11.96 -13.23
CA GLU A 39 -1.61 12.22 -14.65
C GLU A 39 -2.85 11.45 -15.13
N SER A 40 -2.95 10.18 -14.80
CA SER A 40 -4.13 9.36 -15.16
C SER A 40 -5.43 9.89 -14.54
N ASP A 41 -5.38 10.38 -13.30
CA ASP A 41 -6.55 10.95 -12.64
C ASP A 41 -6.95 12.30 -13.25
N LEU A 42 -5.98 13.17 -13.59
CA LEU A 42 -6.23 14.42 -14.30
C LEU A 42 -6.83 14.18 -15.70
N ARG A 43 -6.30 13.20 -16.43
CA ARG A 43 -6.84 12.84 -17.75
C ARG A 43 -8.32 12.44 -17.70
N ILE A 44 -8.74 11.74 -16.64
CA ILE A 44 -10.14 11.38 -16.45
C ILE A 44 -11.00 12.61 -16.18
N PHE A 45 -10.49 13.56 -15.41
CA PHE A 45 -11.17 14.81 -15.11
C PHE A 45 -11.29 15.69 -16.36
N PHE A 46 -10.20 15.90 -17.10
CA PHE A 46 -10.22 16.71 -18.31
C PHE A 46 -11.14 16.15 -19.38
N ARG A 47 -11.14 14.81 -19.57
CA ARG A 47 -12.10 14.17 -20.46
C ARG A 47 -13.55 14.41 -20.02
N TRP A 48 -13.82 14.38 -18.71
CA TRP A 48 -15.16 14.67 -18.19
C TRP A 48 -15.59 16.12 -18.46
N CYS A 49 -14.67 17.07 -18.40
CA CYS A 49 -14.90 18.47 -18.79
C CYS A 49 -15.18 18.57 -20.29
N ASP A 50 -14.33 17.97 -21.12
CA ASP A 50 -14.44 17.95 -22.58
C ASP A 50 -15.78 17.39 -23.06
N GLU A 51 -16.20 16.24 -22.53
CA GLU A 51 -17.52 15.63 -22.82
C GLU A 51 -18.71 16.56 -22.47
N ARG A 52 -18.50 17.66 -21.75
CA ARG A 52 -19.51 18.65 -21.31
C ARG A 52 -19.24 20.06 -21.83
N GLU A 53 -18.29 20.17 -22.74
CA GLU A 53 -17.89 21.46 -23.31
C GLU A 53 -17.50 22.50 -22.23
N LEU A 54 -16.96 22.01 -21.08
CA LEU A 54 -16.52 22.86 -19.97
C LEU A 54 -15.04 23.20 -20.12
N ASP A 55 -14.73 24.50 -20.15
CA ASP A 55 -13.35 24.94 -20.00
C ASP A 55 -12.85 24.62 -18.58
N VAL A 56 -11.70 23.95 -18.52
CA VAL A 56 -11.06 23.52 -17.26
C VAL A 56 -10.81 24.70 -16.30
N PHE A 57 -10.54 25.91 -16.82
CA PHE A 57 -10.30 27.09 -16.01
C PHE A 57 -11.58 27.88 -15.68
N ALA A 58 -12.70 27.57 -16.35
CA ALA A 58 -14.01 28.13 -16.03
C ALA A 58 -14.85 27.24 -15.10
N VAL A 59 -14.34 26.04 -14.75
CA VAL A 59 -15.00 25.11 -13.83
C VAL A 59 -15.27 25.78 -12.49
N GLN A 60 -16.50 25.62 -11.99
CA GLN A 60 -16.96 26.14 -10.71
C GLN A 60 -17.09 25.00 -9.68
N ARG A 61 -17.31 25.38 -8.40
CA ARG A 61 -17.54 24.42 -7.32
C ARG A 61 -18.66 23.43 -7.63
N ILE A 62 -19.76 23.90 -8.24
CA ILE A 62 -20.91 23.05 -8.58
C ILE A 62 -20.53 21.97 -9.60
N ASP A 63 -19.69 22.29 -10.57
CA ASP A 63 -19.25 21.32 -11.59
C ASP A 63 -18.41 20.23 -10.96
N LEU A 64 -17.57 20.57 -9.97
CA LEU A 64 -16.79 19.57 -9.22
C LEU A 64 -17.70 18.65 -8.38
N GLU A 65 -18.77 19.17 -7.80
CA GLU A 65 -19.76 18.34 -7.11
C GLU A 65 -20.50 17.41 -8.08
N LEU A 66 -20.83 17.87 -9.28
CA LEU A 66 -21.39 17.04 -10.35
C LEU A 66 -20.38 15.99 -10.84
N TYR A 67 -19.09 16.33 -10.93
CA TYR A 67 -18.03 15.37 -11.23
C TYR A 67 -17.92 14.28 -10.16
N LEU A 68 -18.03 14.62 -8.88
CA LEU A 68 -18.05 13.66 -7.78
C LEU A 68 -19.25 12.72 -7.88
N ARG A 69 -20.46 13.25 -8.14
CA ARG A 69 -21.65 12.43 -8.37
C ARG A 69 -21.50 11.51 -9.57
N TRP A 70 -21.01 12.01 -10.70
CA TRP A 70 -20.73 11.19 -11.86
C TRP A 70 -19.77 10.04 -11.52
N MET A 71 -18.71 10.29 -10.77
CA MET A 71 -17.80 9.24 -10.32
C MET A 71 -18.48 8.19 -9.45
N GLN A 72 -19.42 8.59 -8.58
CA GLN A 72 -20.14 7.69 -7.68
C GLN A 72 -21.27 6.94 -8.38
N ASP A 73 -22.13 7.65 -9.08
CA ASP A 73 -23.40 7.14 -9.58
C ASP A 73 -23.27 6.46 -10.95
N VAL A 74 -22.48 7.07 -11.85
CA VAL A 74 -22.27 6.55 -13.21
C VAL A 74 -21.10 5.58 -13.26
N ARG A 75 -19.92 5.98 -12.73
CA ARG A 75 -18.69 5.15 -12.77
C ARG A 75 -18.61 4.15 -11.64
N ARG A 76 -19.49 4.21 -10.67
CA ARG A 76 -19.57 3.29 -9.51
C ARG A 76 -18.25 3.14 -8.76
N PHE A 77 -17.44 4.20 -8.68
CA PHE A 77 -16.19 4.19 -7.93
C PHE A 77 -16.44 4.21 -6.42
N LYS A 78 -15.60 3.49 -5.68
CA LYS A 78 -15.60 3.53 -4.21
C LYS A 78 -15.32 4.93 -3.68
N ALA A 79 -15.93 5.30 -2.55
CA ALA A 79 -15.75 6.59 -1.91
C ALA A 79 -14.26 6.97 -1.70
N SER A 80 -13.41 6.00 -1.34
CA SER A 80 -11.95 6.22 -1.22
C SER A 80 -11.27 6.59 -2.54
N THR A 81 -11.70 6.00 -3.65
CA THR A 81 -11.20 6.33 -5.00
C THR A 81 -11.64 7.72 -5.41
N VAL A 82 -12.91 8.07 -5.16
CA VAL A 82 -13.47 9.40 -5.45
C VAL A 82 -12.75 10.47 -4.63
N SER A 83 -12.58 10.26 -3.31
CA SER A 83 -11.86 11.18 -2.42
C SER A 83 -10.40 11.38 -2.85
N ARG A 84 -9.71 10.32 -3.29
CA ARG A 84 -8.34 10.42 -3.80
C ARG A 84 -8.26 11.23 -5.09
N ARG A 85 -9.15 10.99 -6.05
CA ARG A 85 -9.21 11.72 -7.32
C ARG A 85 -9.55 13.20 -7.11
N LEU A 86 -10.50 13.48 -6.23
CA LEU A 86 -10.77 14.87 -5.83
C LEU A 86 -9.50 15.53 -5.26
N SER A 87 -8.70 14.80 -4.46
CA SER A 87 -7.45 15.37 -3.94
C SER A 87 -6.45 15.73 -5.05
N VAL A 88 -6.42 14.97 -6.13
CA VAL A 88 -5.58 15.26 -7.31
C VAL A 88 -6.09 16.53 -8.03
N VAL A 89 -7.39 16.60 -8.31
CA VAL A 89 -8.01 17.76 -8.96
C VAL A 89 -7.87 19.03 -8.11
N ALA A 90 -8.12 18.94 -6.80
CA ALA A 90 -7.91 20.05 -5.88
C ALA A 90 -6.44 20.50 -5.81
N GLY A 91 -5.51 19.54 -5.88
CA GLY A 91 -4.08 19.83 -5.97
C GLY A 91 -3.70 20.54 -7.26
N PHE A 92 -4.28 20.16 -8.39
CA PHE A 92 -4.10 20.82 -9.68
C PHE A 92 -4.57 22.29 -9.61
N TYR A 93 -5.80 22.55 -9.16
CA TYR A 93 -6.31 23.90 -9.04
C TYR A 93 -5.52 24.75 -8.03
N ARG A 94 -5.05 24.15 -6.95
CA ARG A 94 -4.14 24.85 -6.02
C ARG A 94 -2.84 25.26 -6.71
N THR A 95 -2.28 24.43 -7.58
CA THR A 95 -1.10 24.79 -8.38
C THR A 95 -1.43 25.95 -9.31
N CYS A 96 -2.58 25.93 -9.99
CA CYS A 96 -3.03 27.02 -10.86
C CYS A 96 -3.17 28.35 -10.11
N VAL A 97 -3.62 28.33 -8.86
CA VAL A 97 -3.69 29.55 -8.02
C VAL A 97 -2.29 30.03 -7.64
N ILE A 98 -1.39 29.14 -7.24
CA ILE A 98 0.01 29.49 -6.91
C ILE A 98 0.72 30.09 -8.14
N ASP A 99 0.49 29.54 -9.31
CA ASP A 99 1.09 29.98 -10.58
C ASP A 99 0.33 31.15 -11.20
N ARG A 100 -0.66 31.75 -10.50
CA ARG A 100 -1.49 32.89 -10.92
C ARG A 100 -2.27 32.68 -12.22
N VAL A 101 -2.55 31.44 -12.57
CA VAL A 101 -3.44 31.07 -13.69
C VAL A 101 -4.91 31.29 -13.29
N LEU A 102 -5.23 31.10 -12.01
CA LEU A 102 -6.56 31.33 -11.44
C LEU A 102 -6.48 32.21 -10.19
N PRO A 103 -7.46 33.06 -9.93
CA PRO A 103 -7.51 33.88 -8.72
C PRO A 103 -7.85 33.06 -7.46
N GLN A 104 -8.66 32.01 -7.60
CA GLN A 104 -9.10 31.15 -6.51
C GLN A 104 -9.34 29.72 -7.01
N SER A 105 -9.31 28.75 -6.10
CA SER A 105 -9.54 27.36 -6.42
C SER A 105 -11.05 27.01 -6.38
N PRO A 106 -11.64 26.47 -7.45
CA PRO A 106 -13.03 26.00 -7.43
C PRO A 106 -13.22 24.79 -6.50
N ALA A 107 -12.13 24.12 -6.09
CA ALA A 107 -12.17 22.93 -5.24
C ALA A 107 -12.10 23.24 -3.75
N GLU A 108 -12.01 24.50 -3.34
CA GLU A 108 -11.77 24.90 -1.94
C GLU A 108 -12.88 24.42 -1.00
N HIS A 109 -14.13 24.59 -1.40
CA HIS A 109 -15.31 24.28 -0.59
C HIS A 109 -16.08 23.04 -1.09
N VAL A 110 -15.45 22.19 -1.91
CA VAL A 110 -16.09 20.95 -2.39
C VAL A 110 -16.13 19.92 -1.27
N ARG A 111 -17.32 19.38 -1.00
CA ARG A 111 -17.54 18.39 0.06
C ARG A 111 -16.92 17.06 -0.32
N ARG A 112 -16.00 16.56 0.49
CA ARG A 112 -15.39 15.24 0.29
C ARG A 112 -16.36 14.12 0.62
N PRO A 113 -16.37 13.02 -0.16
CA PRO A 113 -17.12 11.83 0.22
C PRO A 113 -16.64 11.29 1.56
N ASN A 114 -17.57 10.83 2.37
CA ASN A 114 -17.24 10.15 3.62
C ASN A 114 -16.58 8.80 3.29
N VAL A 115 -15.35 8.62 3.75
CA VAL A 115 -14.60 7.37 3.62
C VAL A 115 -14.57 6.74 5.01
N PRO A 116 -15.18 5.55 5.19
CA PRO A 116 -15.13 4.86 6.47
C PRO A 116 -13.70 4.72 6.97
N PRO A 117 -13.43 4.97 8.26
CA PRO A 117 -12.09 4.89 8.82
C PRO A 117 -11.56 3.45 8.91
N GLU A 118 -12.45 2.48 8.85
CA GLU A 118 -12.09 1.07 8.95
C GLU A 118 -11.49 0.55 7.64
N SER A 119 -10.50 -0.32 7.77
CA SER A 119 -9.95 -1.01 6.60
C SER A 119 -10.94 -2.09 6.16
N PRO A 120 -11.44 -2.06 4.91
CA PRO A 120 -12.29 -3.13 4.39
C PRO A 120 -11.50 -4.41 4.11
N THR A 121 -10.19 -4.39 4.30
CA THR A 121 -9.32 -5.54 4.10
C THR A 121 -9.29 -6.35 5.38
N LEU A 122 -9.90 -7.53 5.35
CA LEU A 122 -9.75 -8.51 6.41
C LEU A 122 -8.41 -9.23 6.26
N GLY A 123 -7.69 -9.43 7.37
CA GLY A 123 -6.55 -10.34 7.43
C GLY A 123 -6.99 -11.79 7.39
N LEU A 124 -6.03 -12.70 7.39
CA LEU A 124 -6.27 -14.11 7.68
C LEU A 124 -6.45 -14.28 9.19
N ASN A 125 -7.32 -15.18 9.60
CA ASN A 125 -7.33 -15.63 10.99
C ASN A 125 -6.08 -16.49 11.28
N HIS A 126 -5.87 -16.81 12.56
CA HIS A 126 -4.68 -17.53 13.01
C HIS A 126 -4.51 -18.87 12.28
N LEU A 127 -5.55 -19.70 12.23
CA LEU A 127 -5.52 -21.02 11.57
C LEU A 127 -5.27 -20.92 10.07
N GLN A 128 -5.87 -19.95 9.39
CA GLN A 128 -5.64 -19.70 7.97
C GLN A 128 -4.19 -19.30 7.69
N PHE A 129 -3.62 -18.48 8.57
CA PHE A 129 -2.23 -18.05 8.40
C PHE A 129 -1.25 -19.17 8.71
N GLU A 130 -1.50 -19.99 9.72
CA GLU A 130 -0.72 -21.20 9.99
C GLU A 130 -0.75 -22.19 8.84
N ALA A 131 -1.94 -22.47 8.28
CA ALA A 131 -2.09 -23.35 7.11
C ALA A 131 -1.29 -22.82 5.91
N LEU A 132 -1.33 -21.50 5.67
CA LEU A 132 -0.56 -20.86 4.60
C LEU A 132 0.96 -20.96 4.84
N LEU A 133 1.42 -20.77 6.08
CA LEU A 133 2.84 -20.94 6.46
C LEU A 133 3.29 -22.40 6.28
N ALA A 134 2.47 -23.37 6.66
CA ALA A 134 2.75 -24.79 6.50
C ALA A 134 2.88 -25.16 5.02
N ALA A 135 1.92 -24.75 4.19
CA ALA A 135 1.95 -24.97 2.74
C ALA A 135 3.19 -24.33 2.08
N ALA A 136 3.54 -23.13 2.50
CA ALA A 136 4.73 -22.44 1.99
C ALA A 136 6.03 -23.12 2.43
N ARG A 137 6.09 -23.66 3.65
CA ARG A 137 7.26 -24.36 4.19
C ARG A 137 7.54 -25.67 3.44
N THR A 138 6.49 -26.41 3.11
CA THR A 138 6.57 -27.69 2.40
C THR A 138 6.67 -27.54 0.88
N SER A 139 6.50 -26.31 0.35
CA SER A 139 6.63 -26.05 -1.07
C SER A 139 8.02 -26.43 -1.59
N VAL A 140 8.05 -27.09 -2.74
CA VAL A 140 9.29 -27.40 -3.47
C VAL A 140 10.01 -26.15 -3.95
N ASN A 141 9.31 -25.03 -4.04
CA ASN A 141 9.90 -23.77 -4.46
C ASN A 141 10.51 -23.03 -3.27
N PRO A 142 11.84 -22.79 -3.25
CA PRO A 142 12.55 -22.22 -2.10
C PRO A 142 12.09 -20.80 -1.75
N TYR A 143 11.51 -20.07 -2.71
CA TYR A 143 11.08 -18.68 -2.51
C TYR A 143 9.72 -18.55 -1.84
N ASP A 144 8.89 -19.60 -1.81
CA ASP A 144 7.52 -19.53 -1.30
C ASP A 144 7.49 -19.27 0.20
N PHE A 145 8.31 -19.98 0.96
CA PHE A 145 8.35 -19.80 2.42
C PHE A 145 8.91 -18.41 2.79
N ALA A 146 9.98 -17.97 2.12
CA ALA A 146 10.52 -16.63 2.35
C ALA A 146 9.50 -15.54 1.99
N LEU A 147 8.75 -15.67 0.89
CA LEU A 147 7.71 -14.74 0.49
C LEU A 147 6.64 -14.57 1.58
N ILE A 148 6.13 -15.69 2.12
CA ILE A 148 5.10 -15.66 3.14
C ILE A 148 5.64 -15.11 4.47
N CYS A 149 6.85 -15.50 4.88
CA CYS A 149 7.51 -14.98 6.08
C CYS A 149 7.74 -13.46 6.01
N LEU A 150 8.27 -12.96 4.90
CA LEU A 150 8.54 -11.54 4.72
C LEU A 150 7.24 -10.71 4.74
N LEU A 151 6.17 -11.21 4.12
CA LEU A 151 4.88 -10.51 4.09
C LEU A 151 4.10 -10.64 5.39
N GLY A 152 4.07 -11.81 6.02
CA GLY A 152 3.16 -12.12 7.11
C GLY A 152 3.81 -12.15 8.50
N LEU A 153 5.11 -12.47 8.62
CA LEU A 153 5.83 -12.44 9.91
C LEU A 153 6.67 -11.19 10.11
N LEU A 154 7.09 -10.49 9.05
CA LEU A 154 7.75 -9.19 9.14
C LEU A 154 6.86 -8.04 8.70
N GLY A 155 5.66 -8.33 8.20
CA GLY A 155 4.72 -7.33 7.73
C GLY A 155 5.27 -6.40 6.64
N LEU A 156 6.22 -6.86 5.80
CA LEU A 156 6.78 -6.05 4.73
C LEU A 156 5.71 -5.70 3.69
N ARG A 157 5.83 -4.52 3.11
CA ARG A 157 5.01 -4.17 1.93
C ARG A 157 5.49 -4.98 0.73
N ILE A 158 4.58 -5.24 -0.22
CA ILE A 158 4.92 -6.07 -1.39
C ILE A 158 6.16 -5.56 -2.15
N PHE A 159 6.30 -4.26 -2.32
CA PHE A 159 7.46 -3.70 -3.02
C PHE A 159 8.75 -3.77 -2.19
N GLU A 160 8.67 -3.72 -0.85
CA GLU A 160 9.79 -3.95 0.07
C GLU A 160 10.24 -5.42 -0.05
N THR A 161 9.27 -6.34 -0.06
CA THR A 161 9.51 -7.78 -0.17
C THR A 161 10.18 -8.17 -1.50
N VAL A 162 9.62 -7.73 -2.63
CA VAL A 162 10.19 -8.05 -3.96
C VAL A 162 11.42 -7.22 -4.30
N GLY A 163 11.62 -6.10 -3.61
CA GLY A 163 12.79 -5.23 -3.75
C GLY A 163 14.01 -5.69 -2.97
N ALA A 164 13.85 -6.60 -1.99
CA ALA A 164 14.94 -7.07 -1.14
C ALA A 164 16.02 -7.80 -1.94
N ASN A 165 17.28 -7.55 -1.58
CA ASN A 165 18.45 -8.20 -2.14
C ASN A 165 19.13 -9.06 -1.08
N ILE A 166 19.99 -9.96 -1.53
CA ILE A 166 20.90 -10.73 -0.66
C ILE A 166 21.88 -9.76 0.02
N ASP A 167 22.35 -8.75 -0.70
CA ASP A 167 23.24 -7.69 -0.21
C ASP A 167 22.60 -6.80 0.88
N ASP A 168 21.27 -6.88 1.06
CA ASP A 168 20.57 -6.17 2.14
C ASP A 168 20.51 -6.99 3.44
N LEU A 169 21.00 -8.25 3.44
CA LEU A 169 21.15 -9.08 4.63
C LEU A 169 22.41 -8.68 5.39
N GLY A 170 22.33 -8.67 6.70
CA GLY A 170 23.46 -8.34 7.56
C GLY A 170 23.26 -8.82 8.98
N GLU A 171 24.18 -8.41 9.84
CA GLU A 171 24.12 -8.61 11.28
C GLU A 171 24.29 -7.28 11.98
N GLU A 172 23.52 -7.04 13.02
CA GLU A 172 23.55 -5.82 13.83
C GLU A 172 23.31 -6.21 15.29
N HIS A 173 24.25 -5.87 16.18
CA HIS A 173 24.20 -6.20 17.61
C HIS A 173 23.89 -7.68 17.89
N GLY A 174 24.49 -8.60 17.13
CA GLY A 174 24.27 -10.05 17.27
C GLY A 174 22.93 -10.56 16.71
N HIS A 175 22.15 -9.69 16.06
CA HIS A 175 20.90 -10.06 15.39
C HIS A 175 21.05 -10.06 13.88
N ARG A 176 20.55 -11.10 13.24
CA ARG A 176 20.40 -11.09 11.78
C ARG A 176 19.34 -10.06 11.39
N VAL A 177 19.64 -9.23 10.41
CA VAL A 177 18.77 -8.14 9.97
C VAL A 177 18.62 -8.11 8.45
N LEU A 178 17.51 -7.55 7.99
CA LEU A 178 17.28 -7.18 6.60
C LEU A 178 17.16 -5.66 6.52
N LYS A 179 18.01 -5.05 5.70
CA LYS A 179 17.92 -3.63 5.35
C LYS A 179 16.78 -3.39 4.37
N VAL A 180 15.72 -2.74 4.84
CA VAL A 180 14.50 -2.48 4.05
C VAL A 180 14.45 -1.02 3.62
N ARG A 181 14.26 -0.79 2.33
CA ARG A 181 14.08 0.55 1.75
C ARG A 181 12.60 0.85 1.59
N GLY A 182 12.10 1.76 2.41
CA GLY A 182 10.71 2.18 2.43
C GLY A 182 10.41 3.37 1.52
N LYS A 183 9.19 3.91 1.65
CA LYS A 183 8.75 5.11 0.92
C LYS A 183 9.65 6.30 1.26
N GLY A 184 10.08 7.05 0.26
CA GLY A 184 10.98 8.19 0.42
C GLY A 184 12.44 7.78 0.65
N ASN A 185 12.84 6.57 0.25
CA ASN A 185 14.19 6.01 0.39
C ASN A 185 14.69 5.89 1.86
N LYS A 186 13.76 5.91 2.82
CA LYS A 186 14.11 5.67 4.23
C LYS A 186 14.55 4.22 4.40
N VAL A 187 15.71 4.03 4.97
CA VAL A 187 16.28 2.72 5.28
C VAL A 187 15.95 2.35 6.72
N VAL A 188 15.44 1.13 6.93
CA VAL A 188 15.16 0.59 8.25
C VAL A 188 15.73 -0.81 8.33
N LEU A 189 16.39 -1.13 9.44
CA LEU A 189 16.83 -2.48 9.78
C LEU A 189 15.67 -3.24 10.40
N VAL A 190 15.38 -4.41 9.85
CA VAL A 190 14.30 -5.29 10.33
C VAL A 190 14.94 -6.58 10.83
N PRO A 191 14.82 -6.92 12.11
CA PRO A 191 15.38 -8.15 12.65
C PRO A 191 14.70 -9.38 12.03
N LEU A 192 15.48 -10.41 11.78
CA LEU A 192 15.03 -11.69 11.24
C LEU A 192 14.95 -12.72 12.37
N PRO A 193 13.75 -13.02 12.90
CA PRO A 193 13.57 -14.13 13.82
C PRO A 193 14.06 -15.45 13.21
N PRO A 194 14.48 -16.45 14.01
CA PRO A 194 15.11 -17.66 13.49
C PRO A 194 14.34 -18.39 12.38
N ALA A 195 13.01 -18.42 12.45
CA ALA A 195 12.18 -19.03 11.42
C ALA A 195 12.25 -18.26 10.08
N VAL A 196 12.26 -16.94 10.16
CA VAL A 196 12.37 -16.06 8.96
C VAL A 196 13.80 -16.15 8.40
N ALA A 197 14.81 -16.13 9.26
CA ALA A 197 16.20 -16.27 8.83
C ALA A 197 16.40 -17.57 8.04
N ARG A 198 15.89 -18.71 8.53
CA ARG A 198 15.96 -19.98 7.80
C ARG A 198 15.23 -19.94 6.45
N ALA A 199 14.07 -19.29 6.39
CA ALA A 199 13.34 -19.10 5.14
C ALA A 199 14.11 -18.27 4.12
N VAL A 200 14.76 -17.22 4.57
CA VAL A 200 15.60 -16.33 3.76
C VAL A 200 16.85 -17.06 3.26
N GLU A 201 17.53 -17.81 4.13
CA GLU A 201 18.70 -18.62 3.73
C GLU A 201 18.33 -19.68 2.69
N ARG A 202 17.20 -20.37 2.87
CA ARG A 202 16.71 -21.33 1.87
C ARG A 202 16.45 -20.64 0.52
N ALA A 203 15.89 -19.41 0.53
CA ALA A 203 15.64 -18.63 -0.69
C ALA A 203 16.93 -18.10 -1.32
N ARG A 204 17.91 -17.74 -0.51
CA ARG A 204 19.24 -17.33 -0.97
C ARG A 204 19.95 -18.49 -1.70
N GLY A 205 19.93 -19.69 -1.12
CA GLY A 205 20.72 -20.83 -1.60
C GLY A 205 22.21 -20.48 -1.59
N GLU A 206 22.92 -20.85 -2.63
CA GLU A 206 24.36 -20.60 -2.79
C GLU A 206 24.70 -19.20 -3.38
N ARG A 207 23.69 -18.36 -3.59
CA ARG A 207 23.90 -17.02 -4.17
C ARG A 207 24.42 -16.05 -3.11
N ASP A 208 25.38 -15.22 -3.50
CA ASP A 208 25.98 -14.20 -2.62
C ASP A 208 25.45 -12.79 -2.88
N THR A 209 24.87 -12.54 -4.05
CA THR A 209 24.38 -11.21 -4.45
C THR A 209 23.05 -11.29 -5.21
N GLY A 210 22.45 -10.15 -5.43
CA GLY A 210 21.29 -9.96 -6.29
C GLY A 210 19.95 -10.13 -5.58
N PRO A 211 18.84 -10.30 -6.33
CA PRO A 211 17.51 -10.35 -5.75
C PRO A 211 17.31 -11.53 -4.81
N LEU A 212 16.73 -11.29 -3.63
CA LEU A 212 16.42 -12.37 -2.68
C LEU A 212 15.36 -13.32 -3.24
N LEU A 213 14.30 -12.79 -3.84
CA LEU A 213 13.22 -13.56 -4.41
C LEU A 213 13.25 -13.56 -5.94
N LEU A 214 13.28 -14.75 -6.54
CA LEU A 214 13.28 -14.92 -7.98
C LEU A 214 11.93 -15.45 -8.49
N ASN A 215 11.62 -15.10 -9.72
CA ASN A 215 10.51 -15.66 -10.49
C ASN A 215 10.95 -16.96 -11.22
N ARG A 216 10.06 -17.58 -12.01
CA ARG A 216 10.35 -18.81 -12.76
C ARG A 216 11.45 -18.66 -13.81
N ARG A 217 11.76 -17.42 -14.22
CA ARG A 217 12.80 -17.12 -15.23
C ARG A 217 14.17 -16.85 -14.60
N GLY A 218 14.31 -17.01 -13.27
CA GLY A 218 15.54 -16.69 -12.56
C GLY A 218 15.81 -15.18 -12.41
N THR A 219 14.85 -14.32 -12.74
CA THR A 219 14.95 -12.86 -12.55
C THR A 219 14.17 -12.42 -11.31
N ARG A 220 14.38 -11.17 -10.89
CA ARG A 220 13.67 -10.60 -9.73
C ARG A 220 12.17 -10.87 -9.80
N MET A 221 11.60 -11.33 -8.70
CA MET A 221 10.16 -11.49 -8.58
C MET A 221 9.49 -10.10 -8.58
N ASP A 222 8.50 -9.92 -9.46
CA ASP A 222 7.65 -8.73 -9.46
C ASP A 222 6.41 -8.91 -8.57
N ARG A 223 5.72 -7.80 -8.29
CA ARG A 223 4.51 -7.80 -7.45
C ARG A 223 3.38 -8.70 -7.98
N HIS A 224 3.28 -8.87 -9.29
CA HIS A 224 2.23 -9.68 -9.92
C HIS A 224 2.55 -11.16 -9.76
N SER A 225 3.81 -11.54 -9.96
CA SER A 225 4.32 -12.90 -9.71
C SER A 225 4.17 -13.29 -8.24
N ALA A 226 4.53 -12.39 -7.31
CA ALA A 226 4.33 -12.60 -5.88
C ALA A 226 2.84 -12.80 -5.53
N THR A 227 1.95 -11.99 -6.12
CA THR A 227 0.49 -12.13 -5.90
C THR A 227 -0.05 -13.44 -6.45
N ARG A 228 0.39 -13.87 -7.63
CA ARG A 228 -0.01 -15.18 -8.20
C ARG A 228 0.47 -16.34 -7.33
N ARG A 229 1.71 -16.26 -6.83
CA ARG A 229 2.26 -17.27 -5.92
C ARG A 229 1.46 -17.37 -4.63
N LEU A 230 1.21 -16.21 -4.00
CA LEU A 230 0.40 -16.14 -2.79
C LEU A 230 -0.97 -16.79 -2.98
N ARG A 231 -1.66 -16.49 -4.09
CA ARG A 231 -2.97 -17.08 -4.39
C ARG A 231 -2.90 -18.60 -4.55
N ARG A 232 -1.87 -19.09 -5.20
CA ARG A 232 -1.66 -20.54 -5.35
C ARG A 232 -1.43 -21.21 -3.99
N LEU A 233 -0.51 -20.66 -3.19
CA LEU A 233 -0.24 -21.19 -1.85
C LEU A 233 -1.47 -21.15 -0.93
N ALA A 234 -2.29 -20.12 -1.03
CA ALA A 234 -3.55 -20.04 -0.29
C ALA A 234 -4.54 -21.13 -0.75
N ALA A 235 -4.62 -21.39 -2.05
CA ALA A 235 -5.44 -22.49 -2.58
C ALA A 235 -4.93 -23.85 -2.12
N ASP A 236 -3.61 -24.08 -2.20
CA ASP A 236 -2.94 -25.32 -1.77
C ASP A 236 -3.14 -25.55 -0.24
N ALA A 237 -3.21 -24.48 0.54
CA ALA A 237 -3.50 -24.50 1.98
C ALA A 237 -5.00 -24.63 2.31
N GLY A 238 -5.90 -24.70 1.33
CA GLY A 238 -7.34 -24.73 1.56
C GLY A 238 -7.93 -23.40 2.04
N VAL A 239 -7.16 -22.31 1.98
CA VAL A 239 -7.60 -20.96 2.42
C VAL A 239 -8.43 -20.31 1.33
N ARG A 240 -9.74 -20.37 1.47
CA ARG A 240 -10.69 -19.80 0.50
C ARG A 240 -11.07 -18.36 0.91
N LEU A 241 -10.55 -17.39 0.15
CA LEU A 241 -10.86 -15.98 0.33
C LEU A 241 -11.27 -15.35 -1.01
N PRO A 242 -12.28 -14.46 -1.06
CA PRO A 242 -12.75 -13.83 -2.30
C PRO A 242 -11.66 -13.08 -3.08
N ARG A 243 -10.70 -12.52 -2.36
CA ARG A 243 -9.60 -11.74 -2.94
C ARG A 243 -8.34 -11.87 -2.09
N MET A 244 -7.50 -12.87 -2.41
CA MET A 244 -6.19 -12.99 -1.78
C MET A 244 -5.19 -12.02 -2.42
N HIS A 245 -4.55 -11.17 -1.62
CA HIS A 245 -3.53 -10.22 -2.06
C HIS A 245 -2.52 -9.91 -0.93
N PRO A 246 -1.28 -9.48 -1.27
CA PRO A 246 -0.20 -9.34 -0.29
C PRO A 246 -0.49 -8.42 0.89
N HIS A 247 -1.32 -7.38 0.71
CA HIS A 247 -1.64 -6.46 1.79
C HIS A 247 -2.43 -7.13 2.92
N MET A 248 -3.16 -8.22 2.63
CA MET A 248 -3.84 -9.02 3.64
C MET A 248 -2.86 -9.64 4.64
N LEU A 249 -1.69 -10.12 4.19
CA LEU A 249 -0.68 -10.68 5.09
C LEU A 249 -0.09 -9.62 6.01
N ARG A 250 0.12 -8.42 5.51
CA ARG A 250 0.52 -7.31 6.38
C ARG A 250 -0.59 -6.92 7.35
N HIS A 251 -1.84 -7.04 6.97
CA HIS A 251 -2.99 -6.88 7.86
C HIS A 251 -2.96 -7.94 8.95
N THR A 252 -2.81 -9.22 8.55
CA THR A 252 -2.64 -10.35 9.47
C THR A 252 -1.51 -10.10 10.47
N PHE A 253 -0.33 -9.65 10.00
CA PHE A 253 0.79 -9.31 10.87
C PHE A 253 0.40 -8.32 11.97
N VAL A 254 -0.27 -7.22 11.62
CA VAL A 254 -0.67 -6.20 12.59
C VAL A 254 -1.73 -6.74 13.56
N THR A 255 -2.76 -7.43 13.07
CA THR A 255 -3.83 -7.97 13.90
C THR A 255 -3.32 -9.08 14.82
N THR A 256 -2.48 -9.98 14.30
CA THR A 256 -1.89 -11.07 15.11
C THR A 256 -0.98 -10.53 16.21
N MET A 257 -0.18 -9.49 15.97
CA MET A 257 0.62 -8.86 17.02
C MET A 257 -0.26 -8.22 18.10
N LEU A 258 -1.29 -7.50 17.71
CA LEU A 258 -2.26 -6.94 18.65
C LEU A 258 -2.97 -8.06 19.42
N ASP A 259 -3.36 -9.14 18.77
CA ASP A 259 -4.00 -10.31 19.39
C ASP A 259 -3.03 -11.07 20.32
N ALA A 260 -1.75 -11.05 20.04
CA ALA A 260 -0.69 -11.54 20.93
C ALA A 260 -0.44 -10.63 22.15
N GLY A 261 -1.09 -9.45 22.22
CA GLY A 261 -0.97 -8.52 23.35
C GLY A 261 0.21 -7.55 23.22
N VAL A 262 0.83 -7.45 22.04
CA VAL A 262 1.88 -6.46 21.79
C VAL A 262 1.29 -5.05 21.85
N ASP A 263 1.99 -4.14 22.51
CA ASP A 263 1.55 -2.75 22.64
C ASP A 263 1.34 -2.07 21.28
N LEU A 264 0.33 -1.23 21.19
CA LEU A 264 -0.04 -0.54 19.94
C LEU A 264 1.12 0.26 19.34
N ARG A 265 1.94 0.85 20.19
CA ARG A 265 3.12 1.61 19.75
C ARG A 265 4.19 0.72 19.16
N ASP A 266 4.44 -0.42 19.75
CA ASP A 266 5.41 -1.40 19.25
C ASP A 266 4.93 -2.02 17.94
N VAL A 267 3.64 -2.31 17.83
CA VAL A 267 3.02 -2.74 16.56
C VAL A 267 3.16 -1.66 15.48
N GLN A 268 2.98 -0.38 15.83
CA GLN A 268 3.18 0.73 14.91
C GLN A 268 4.62 0.76 14.38
N ILE A 269 5.60 0.62 15.29
CA ILE A 269 7.04 0.61 14.96
C ILE A 269 7.34 -0.61 14.08
N ALA A 270 6.95 -1.81 14.49
CA ALA A 270 7.18 -3.05 13.75
C ALA A 270 6.55 -3.01 12.35
N ALA A 271 5.35 -2.46 12.24
CA ALA A 271 4.67 -2.28 10.97
C ALA A 271 5.23 -1.11 10.14
N ARG A 272 6.09 -0.27 10.71
CA ARG A 272 6.65 0.92 10.04
C ARG A 272 5.55 1.84 9.51
N HIS A 273 4.50 2.07 10.33
CA HIS A 273 3.43 3.03 10.02
C HIS A 273 3.89 4.44 10.40
N ALA A 274 4.01 5.32 9.39
CA ALA A 274 4.37 6.72 9.63
C ALA A 274 3.27 7.49 10.39
N ASP A 275 2.01 7.12 10.16
CA ASP A 275 0.85 7.70 10.84
C ASP A 275 0.27 6.67 11.83
N PRO A 276 0.25 6.97 13.14
CA PRO A 276 -0.34 6.12 14.18
C PRO A 276 -1.79 5.72 13.90
N ARG A 277 -2.55 6.62 13.26
CA ARG A 277 -3.95 6.36 12.89
C ARG A 277 -4.10 5.12 12.02
N THR A 278 -3.05 4.77 11.26
CA THR A 278 -3.04 3.55 10.45
C THR A 278 -3.11 2.31 11.33
N THR A 279 -2.36 2.24 12.43
CA THR A 279 -2.40 1.12 13.38
C THR A 279 -3.69 1.13 14.20
N MET A 280 -4.15 2.29 14.64
CA MET A 280 -5.42 2.44 15.37
C MET A 280 -6.65 1.94 14.60
N ARG A 281 -6.62 1.95 13.26
CA ARG A 281 -7.71 1.38 12.44
C ARG A 281 -7.87 -0.14 12.63
N TYR A 282 -6.78 -0.82 12.92
CA TYR A 282 -6.78 -2.26 13.19
C TYR A 282 -7.30 -2.54 14.61
N ASP A 283 -6.92 -1.72 15.57
CA ASP A 283 -7.35 -1.85 16.95
C ASP A 283 -8.86 -1.62 17.11
N ARG A 284 -9.42 -0.60 16.44
CA ARG A 284 -10.87 -0.33 16.44
C ARG A 284 -11.70 -1.45 15.83
N ALA A 285 -11.15 -2.26 14.94
CA ALA A 285 -11.82 -3.42 14.36
C ALA A 285 -11.80 -4.64 15.29
N ARG A 286 -11.07 -4.58 16.41
CA ARG A 286 -11.01 -5.67 17.40
C ARG A 286 -12.28 -5.69 18.21
N LYS A 287 -13.02 -6.78 18.09
CA LYS A 287 -14.19 -7.11 18.92
C LYS A 287 -13.86 -8.20 19.96
N ASN A 288 -12.58 -8.40 20.28
CA ASN A 288 -12.17 -9.43 21.22
C ASN A 288 -12.40 -8.95 22.64
N LEU A 289 -13.52 -9.38 23.25
CA LEU A 289 -13.90 -9.07 24.62
C LEU A 289 -13.02 -9.79 25.64
N ASP A 290 -12.40 -10.94 25.28
CA ASP A 290 -11.56 -11.72 26.20
C ASP A 290 -10.29 -10.96 26.65
N ARG A 291 -9.93 -9.90 25.94
CA ARG A 291 -8.79 -9.02 26.25
C ARG A 291 -9.21 -7.59 26.54
N HIS A 292 -10.42 -7.41 27.03
CA HIS A 292 -10.89 -6.09 27.41
C HIS A 292 -10.03 -5.55 28.58
N PRO A 293 -9.56 -4.29 28.54
CA PRO A 293 -8.71 -3.70 29.58
C PRO A 293 -9.25 -3.86 31.01
N ASN A 294 -10.55 -3.99 31.18
CA ASN A 294 -11.17 -4.24 32.47
C ASN A 294 -10.71 -5.54 33.13
N TYR A 295 -10.42 -6.61 32.36
CA TYR A 295 -9.87 -7.85 32.90
C TYR A 295 -8.43 -7.67 33.39
N ILE A 296 -7.65 -6.87 32.68
CA ILE A 296 -6.26 -6.55 33.07
C ILE A 296 -6.29 -5.75 34.37
N LEU A 297 -7.16 -4.73 34.45
CA LEU A 297 -7.34 -3.93 35.67
C LEU A 297 -7.79 -4.80 36.84
N ALA A 298 -8.79 -5.64 36.62
CA ALA A 298 -9.30 -6.54 37.67
C ALA A 298 -8.21 -7.51 38.17
N ALA A 299 -7.42 -8.10 37.26
CA ALA A 299 -6.29 -8.97 37.61
C ALA A 299 -5.22 -8.22 38.42
N TYR A 300 -4.84 -7.00 37.96
CA TYR A 300 -3.90 -6.16 38.68
C TYR A 300 -4.36 -5.79 40.09
N MET A 301 -5.63 -5.40 40.23
CA MET A 301 -6.19 -5.07 41.53
C MET A 301 -6.27 -6.30 42.46
N ALA A 302 -6.51 -7.50 41.91
CA ALA A 302 -6.54 -8.74 42.67
C ALA A 302 -5.15 -9.24 43.08
N SER A 303 -4.08 -8.87 42.36
CA SER A 303 -2.69 -9.23 42.67
C SER A 303 -2.03 -8.32 43.70
N GLY A 304 -2.66 -7.23 44.08
CA GLY A 304 -2.18 -6.26 45.08
C GLY A 304 -2.66 -6.48 46.48
N THR A 305 -3.31 -7.60 46.75
CA THR A 305 -3.68 -8.13 48.06
C THR A 305 -2.88 -9.38 48.34
#